data_7bd95338b585912d5e506ce4e4f7fe0b
#
_entry.id   7bd95338b585912d5e506ce4e4f7fe0b
#
_cell.length_a   1.000
_cell.length_b   1.000
_cell.length_c   1.000
_cell.angle_alpha   90.00
_cell.angle_beta   90.00
_cell.angle_gamma   90.00
#
_symmetry.space_group_name_H-M   'P 1'
#
loop_
_entity.id
_entity.type
_entity.pdbx_description
1 polymer ?
#
loop_
_entity_poly.entity_id
_entity_poly.type
_entity_poly.pdbx_seq_one_letter_code
_entity_poly.pdbx_strand_id
1 'polypeptide(L)'
;GKLPTLTVTNNFNGQKVKGPANEIIAMILEAEMGSGYHIEALKAQAVAAYSWLLCNGSAQDKYPSAPMKTAGDRCVEAANAVAGQVAVYNGSVAQTYYYAISAGKTANSKDIWSNQLPYLVSVDSSVDKSVSGYQTVRKYTSADVAKIAKNLLGVDLTKISDKNRLHPDPEI
;
A
#
# COMPACT_ATOMS: atom_id res chain seq x y z
N GLY A 1 16.43 4.03 -24.54
CA GLY A 1 17.66 4.18 -23.74
C GLY A 1 17.72 3.12 -22.65
N LYS A 2 18.90 2.85 -22.11
CA LYS A 2 19.08 1.89 -21.03
C LYS A 2 18.41 2.41 -19.76
N LEU A 3 17.55 1.60 -19.12
CA LEU A 3 16.91 1.96 -17.87
C LEU A 3 17.93 2.08 -16.73
N PRO A 4 17.66 2.94 -15.74
CA PRO A 4 18.54 3.07 -14.58
C PRO A 4 18.56 1.75 -13.78
N THR A 5 19.69 1.52 -13.12
CA THR A 5 19.80 0.46 -12.13
C THR A 5 19.27 0.95 -10.80
N LEU A 6 18.34 0.23 -10.21
CA LEU A 6 17.80 0.49 -8.89
C LEU A 6 18.38 -0.46 -7.86
N THR A 7 18.42 -0.04 -6.61
CA THR A 7 18.66 -0.90 -5.45
C THR A 7 17.51 -0.72 -4.48
N VAL A 8 16.86 -1.82 -4.12
CA VAL A 8 15.68 -1.85 -3.25
C VAL A 8 15.87 -2.92 -2.18
N THR A 9 15.50 -2.62 -0.96
CA THR A 9 15.49 -3.62 0.12
C THR A 9 14.18 -4.42 0.05
N ASN A 10 14.28 -5.73 -0.15
CA ASN A 10 13.10 -6.61 -0.06
C ASN A 10 12.64 -6.70 1.39
N ASN A 11 11.45 -6.20 1.69
CA ASN A 11 10.93 -6.14 3.07
C ASN A 11 10.48 -7.50 3.63
N PHE A 12 10.40 -8.55 2.81
CA PHE A 12 10.12 -9.91 3.29
C PHE A 12 11.33 -10.58 3.94
N ASN A 13 12.54 -10.24 3.50
CA ASN A 13 13.76 -10.93 3.96
C ASN A 13 14.94 -10.00 4.29
N GLY A 14 14.78 -8.68 4.11
CA GLY A 14 15.81 -7.67 4.36
C GLY A 14 16.96 -7.63 3.34
N GLN A 15 16.92 -8.45 2.29
CA GLN A 15 17.98 -8.48 1.29
C GLN A 15 17.90 -7.28 0.34
N LYS A 16 19.06 -6.74 -0.03
CA LYS A 16 19.17 -5.72 -1.08
C LYS A 16 19.17 -6.39 -2.45
N VAL A 17 18.23 -5.99 -3.30
CA VAL A 17 18.12 -6.43 -4.68
C VAL A 17 18.53 -5.28 -5.59
N LYS A 18 19.49 -5.52 -6.48
CA LYS A 18 20.00 -4.53 -7.44
C LYS A 18 19.82 -5.04 -8.86
N GLY A 19 19.21 -4.23 -9.70
CA GLY A 19 18.95 -4.60 -11.09
C GLY A 19 18.36 -3.47 -11.93
N PRO A 20 18.09 -3.71 -13.23
CA PRO A 20 17.38 -2.78 -14.08
C PRO A 20 16.00 -2.43 -13.49
N ALA A 21 15.57 -1.17 -13.67
CA ALA A 21 14.34 -0.68 -13.06
C ALA A 21 13.11 -1.53 -13.39
N ASN A 22 12.96 -1.96 -14.65
CA ASN A 22 11.84 -2.81 -15.08
C ASN A 22 11.80 -4.18 -14.38
N GLU A 23 12.95 -4.80 -14.14
CA GLU A 23 13.03 -6.08 -13.43
C GLU A 23 12.64 -5.90 -11.94
N ILE A 24 13.17 -4.87 -11.29
CA ILE A 24 12.81 -4.53 -9.90
C ILE A 24 11.31 -4.25 -9.79
N ILE A 25 10.73 -3.46 -10.71
CA ILE A 25 9.30 -3.17 -10.72
C ILE A 25 8.47 -4.43 -10.94
N ALA A 26 8.86 -5.32 -11.85
CA ALA A 26 8.14 -6.58 -12.06
C ALA A 26 8.07 -7.44 -10.77
N MET A 27 9.16 -7.49 -10.00
CA MET A 27 9.20 -8.21 -8.71
C MET A 27 8.28 -7.56 -7.66
N ILE A 28 8.19 -6.23 -7.65
CA ILE A 28 7.28 -5.50 -6.76
C ILE A 28 5.82 -5.74 -7.19
N LEU A 29 5.51 -5.67 -8.47
CA LEU A 29 4.16 -5.97 -8.99
C LEU A 29 3.68 -7.36 -8.57
N GLU A 30 4.53 -8.37 -8.68
CA GLU A 30 4.18 -9.73 -8.27
C GLU A 30 3.88 -9.83 -6.78
N ALA A 31 4.59 -9.09 -5.95
CA ALA A 31 4.38 -9.09 -4.51
C ALA A 31 3.13 -8.30 -4.09
N GLU A 32 2.85 -7.17 -4.74
CA GLU A 32 1.74 -6.27 -4.42
C GLU A 32 0.40 -6.72 -4.99
N MET A 33 0.40 -7.19 -6.22
CA MET A 33 -0.83 -7.54 -6.95
C MET A 33 -0.83 -9.02 -7.39
N GLY A 34 0.28 -9.50 -7.94
CA GLY A 34 0.36 -10.81 -8.58
C GLY A 34 -0.09 -10.80 -10.04
N SER A 35 0.34 -11.81 -10.80
CA SER A 35 0.09 -11.94 -12.24
C SER A 35 -1.37 -12.21 -12.64
N GLY A 36 -2.27 -12.35 -11.67
CA GLY A 36 -3.71 -12.58 -11.91
C GLY A 36 -4.51 -11.33 -12.34
N TYR A 37 -3.98 -10.15 -12.12
CA TYR A 37 -4.66 -8.88 -12.43
C TYR A 37 -4.65 -8.56 -13.93
N HIS A 38 -5.57 -7.68 -14.34
CA HIS A 38 -5.62 -7.19 -15.72
C HIS A 38 -4.35 -6.43 -16.07
N ILE A 39 -3.85 -6.57 -17.29
CA ILE A 39 -2.56 -6.01 -17.73
C ILE A 39 -2.50 -4.48 -17.57
N GLU A 40 -3.60 -3.76 -17.84
CA GLU A 40 -3.62 -2.29 -17.70
C GLU A 40 -3.56 -1.85 -16.23
N ALA A 41 -4.13 -2.63 -15.30
CA ALA A 41 -3.99 -2.38 -13.87
C ALA A 41 -2.54 -2.59 -13.41
N LEU A 42 -1.88 -3.65 -13.89
CA LEU A 42 -0.46 -3.89 -13.62
C LEU A 42 0.44 -2.79 -14.19
N LYS A 43 0.14 -2.28 -15.40
CA LYS A 43 0.86 -1.14 -15.99
C LYS A 43 0.71 0.13 -15.14
N ALA A 44 -0.51 0.45 -14.70
CA ALA A 44 -0.76 1.60 -13.84
C ALA A 44 0.01 1.49 -12.51
N GLN A 45 -0.02 0.31 -11.90
CA GLN A 45 0.73 0.03 -10.67
C GLN A 45 2.24 0.12 -10.90
N ALA A 46 2.76 -0.32 -12.05
CA ALA A 46 4.17 -0.21 -12.39
C ALA A 46 4.64 1.25 -12.44
N VAL A 47 3.86 2.14 -13.07
CA VAL A 47 4.15 3.58 -13.09
C VAL A 47 4.12 4.18 -11.70
N ALA A 48 3.13 3.81 -10.88
CA ALA A 48 3.03 4.27 -9.50
C ALA A 48 4.23 3.80 -8.65
N ALA A 49 4.55 2.51 -8.68
CA ALA A 49 5.67 1.94 -7.92
C ALA A 49 7.01 2.55 -8.34
N TYR A 50 7.24 2.74 -9.64
CA TYR A 50 8.47 3.35 -10.14
C TYR A 50 8.60 4.82 -9.70
N SER A 51 7.52 5.60 -9.82
CA SER A 51 7.50 6.99 -9.35
C SER A 51 7.81 7.09 -7.85
N TRP A 52 7.20 6.21 -7.04
CA TRP A 52 7.46 6.14 -5.61
C TRP A 52 8.92 5.82 -5.29
N LEU A 53 9.51 4.84 -5.99
CA LEU A 53 10.92 4.48 -5.81
C LEU A 53 11.86 5.63 -6.12
N LEU A 54 11.60 6.38 -7.19
CA LEU A 54 12.42 7.54 -7.55
C LEU A 54 12.33 8.67 -6.54
N CYS A 55 11.14 8.91 -5.98
CA CYS A 55 10.96 9.91 -4.92
C CYS A 55 11.64 9.52 -3.59
N ASN A 56 11.77 8.21 -3.28
CA ASN A 56 12.24 7.73 -1.98
C ASN A 56 13.63 7.09 -2.02
N GLY A 57 14.23 6.91 -3.19
CA GLY A 57 15.41 6.09 -3.40
C GLY A 57 16.75 6.79 -3.50
N SER A 58 16.84 8.11 -3.36
CA SER A 58 18.04 8.84 -3.77
C SER A 58 18.87 9.47 -2.64
N ALA A 59 18.50 9.35 -1.40
CA ALA A 59 19.21 10.05 -0.33
C ALA A 59 20.06 9.11 0.53
N GLN A 60 21.39 9.19 0.35
CA GLN A 60 22.35 8.85 1.39
C GLN A 60 22.30 7.41 1.93
N ASP A 61 22.60 6.43 1.08
CA ASP A 61 22.72 5.01 1.48
C ASP A 61 21.44 4.37 2.06
N LYS A 62 20.31 5.06 2.00
CA LYS A 62 19.00 4.52 2.35
C LYS A 62 18.29 4.05 1.08
N TYR A 63 18.27 2.77 0.89
CA TYR A 63 17.51 2.17 -0.21
C TYR A 63 16.05 2.03 0.21
N PRO A 64 15.08 2.38 -0.68
CA PRO A 64 13.67 2.18 -0.40
C PRO A 64 13.39 0.71 -0.10
N SER A 65 12.43 0.45 0.76
CA SER A 65 12.01 -0.91 1.09
C SER A 65 10.66 -1.19 0.43
N ALA A 66 10.56 -2.31 -0.27
CA ALA A 66 9.34 -2.75 -0.94
C ALA A 66 9.19 -4.27 -0.85
N PRO A 67 7.96 -4.82 -0.88
CA PRO A 67 7.77 -6.26 -1.02
C PRO A 67 8.22 -6.70 -2.41
N MET A 68 8.92 -7.83 -2.49
CA MET A 68 9.43 -8.35 -3.76
C MET A 68 9.30 -9.87 -3.79
N LYS A 69 8.82 -10.40 -4.92
CA LYS A 69 8.76 -11.83 -5.24
C LYS A 69 9.32 -12.09 -6.63
N THR A 70 9.63 -13.33 -6.95
CA THR A 70 9.94 -13.72 -8.33
C THR A 70 8.77 -13.33 -9.23
N ALA A 71 9.04 -12.53 -10.24
CA ALA A 71 8.01 -11.99 -11.13
C ALA A 71 7.49 -13.05 -12.10
N GLY A 72 6.18 -13.14 -12.23
CA GLY A 72 5.51 -13.90 -13.29
C GLY A 72 5.49 -13.12 -14.62
N ASP A 73 5.24 -13.82 -15.72
CA ASP A 73 5.35 -13.29 -17.09
C ASP A 73 4.50 -12.03 -17.32
N ARG A 74 3.28 -11.99 -16.78
CA ARG A 74 2.40 -10.83 -16.94
C ARG A 74 2.91 -9.59 -16.19
N CYS A 75 3.52 -9.75 -15.02
CA CYS A 75 4.16 -8.64 -14.32
C CYS A 75 5.40 -8.14 -15.05
N VAL A 76 6.18 -9.05 -15.65
CA VAL A 76 7.31 -8.70 -16.53
C VAL A 76 6.84 -7.95 -17.77
N GLU A 77 5.79 -8.44 -18.44
CA GLU A 77 5.18 -7.78 -19.60
C GLU A 77 4.72 -6.36 -19.25
N ALA A 78 3.98 -6.20 -18.15
CA ALA A 78 3.46 -4.90 -17.72
C ALA A 78 4.60 -3.91 -17.40
N ALA A 79 5.60 -4.33 -16.64
CA ALA A 79 6.74 -3.49 -16.28
C ALA A 79 7.55 -3.06 -17.50
N ASN A 80 7.73 -3.95 -18.48
CA ASN A 80 8.42 -3.63 -19.74
C ASN A 80 7.60 -2.68 -20.63
N ALA A 81 6.28 -2.84 -20.69
CA ALA A 81 5.41 -2.01 -21.52
C ALA A 81 5.40 -0.53 -21.12
N VAL A 82 5.63 -0.22 -19.84
CA VAL A 82 5.67 1.15 -19.30
C VAL A 82 7.06 1.53 -18.77
N ALA A 83 8.09 0.85 -19.23
CA ALA A 83 9.45 1.04 -18.75
C ALA A 83 9.92 2.51 -18.87
N GLY A 84 10.34 3.10 -17.75
CA GLY A 84 10.78 4.49 -17.67
C GLY A 84 9.64 5.53 -17.57
N GLN A 85 8.38 5.12 -17.64
CA GLN A 85 7.25 6.04 -17.43
C GLN A 85 7.07 6.36 -15.94
N VAL A 86 6.79 7.62 -15.64
CA VAL A 86 6.58 8.14 -14.29
C VAL A 86 5.38 9.08 -14.24
N ALA A 87 4.74 9.18 -13.08
CA ALA A 87 3.79 10.25 -12.81
C ALA A 87 4.55 11.55 -12.52
N VAL A 88 4.11 12.66 -13.10
CA VAL A 88 4.76 13.97 -12.99
C VAL A 88 3.77 15.01 -12.49
N TYR A 89 4.21 15.88 -11.58
CA TYR A 89 3.50 17.07 -11.15
C TYR A 89 4.45 18.27 -11.16
N ASN A 90 4.07 19.33 -11.87
CA ASN A 90 4.87 20.57 -12.02
C ASN A 90 6.34 20.29 -12.43
N GLY A 91 6.54 19.38 -13.40
CA GLY A 91 7.87 19.06 -13.95
C GLY A 91 8.73 18.13 -13.08
N SER A 92 8.25 17.71 -11.91
CA SER A 92 8.96 16.76 -11.02
C SER A 92 8.22 15.45 -10.90
N VAL A 93 8.93 14.36 -10.62
CA VAL A 93 8.32 13.07 -10.35
C VAL A 93 7.40 13.19 -9.14
N ALA A 94 6.16 12.76 -9.28
CA ALA A 94 5.15 12.85 -8.24
C ALA A 94 5.33 11.70 -7.22
N GLN A 95 5.17 12.02 -5.94
CA GLN A 95 5.04 11.03 -4.89
C GLN A 95 3.72 10.28 -5.04
N THR A 96 3.77 8.99 -5.26
CA THR A 96 2.60 8.14 -5.50
C THR A 96 2.40 7.19 -4.34
N TYR A 97 1.16 7.05 -3.91
CA TYR A 97 0.75 6.07 -2.89
C TYR A 97 -0.39 5.22 -3.46
N TYR A 98 -0.45 3.97 -3.03
CA TYR A 98 -1.45 3.01 -3.50
C TYR A 98 -1.88 2.07 -2.38
N TYR A 99 -3.07 1.53 -2.50
CA TYR A 99 -3.67 0.55 -1.60
C TYR A 99 -4.77 -0.22 -2.33
N ALA A 100 -5.19 -1.35 -1.80
CA ALA A 100 -6.06 -2.28 -2.53
C ALA A 100 -7.52 -1.80 -2.65
N ILE A 101 -8.12 -1.26 -1.58
CA ILE A 101 -9.56 -0.94 -1.51
C ILE A 101 -9.74 0.29 -0.62
N SER A 102 -10.51 1.28 -1.10
CA SER A 102 -10.91 2.45 -0.31
C SER A 102 -12.28 2.24 0.37
N ALA A 103 -12.64 3.15 1.26
CA ALA A 103 -14.00 3.19 1.84
C ALA A 103 -15.05 3.83 0.90
N GLY A 104 -14.80 3.85 -0.41
CA GLY A 104 -15.64 4.45 -1.45
C GLY A 104 -15.16 5.82 -1.91
N LYS A 105 -14.13 6.37 -1.28
CA LYS A 105 -13.34 7.52 -1.73
C LYS A 105 -11.96 7.50 -1.09
N THR A 106 -10.98 8.06 -1.79
CA THR A 106 -9.62 8.15 -1.28
C THR A 106 -9.50 9.24 -0.20
N ALA A 107 -8.44 9.19 0.60
CA ALA A 107 -8.15 10.22 1.61
C ALA A 107 -7.32 11.37 1.01
N ASN A 108 -7.41 12.56 1.61
CA ASN A 108 -6.44 13.63 1.32
C ASN A 108 -5.11 13.30 2.00
N SER A 109 -4.01 13.71 1.38
CA SER A 109 -2.68 13.49 1.95
C SER A 109 -2.50 14.15 3.33
N LYS A 110 -3.10 15.34 3.55
CA LYS A 110 -3.03 16.04 4.84
C LYS A 110 -3.70 15.29 5.99
N ASP A 111 -4.73 14.48 5.69
CA ASP A 111 -5.48 13.74 6.71
C ASP A 111 -4.69 12.50 7.19
N ILE A 112 -3.70 12.08 6.40
CA ILE A 112 -2.84 10.93 6.70
C ILE A 112 -1.46 11.34 7.19
N TRP A 113 -0.83 12.36 6.55
CA TRP A 113 0.57 12.73 6.80
C TRP A 113 0.78 14.17 7.25
N SER A 114 -0.26 14.89 7.62
CA SER A 114 -0.20 16.30 8.05
C SER A 114 0.34 17.27 6.99
N ASN A 115 0.66 16.80 5.78
CA ASN A 115 1.15 17.60 4.67
C ASN A 115 0.25 17.44 3.45
N GLN A 116 -0.23 18.56 2.91
CA GLN A 116 -1.07 18.56 1.72
C GLN A 116 -0.21 18.54 0.45
N LEU A 117 -0.26 17.43 -0.27
CA LEU A 117 0.23 17.37 -1.64
C LEU A 117 -0.94 17.71 -2.58
N PRO A 118 -0.82 18.74 -3.44
CA PRO A 118 -1.96 19.26 -4.21
C PRO A 118 -2.63 18.25 -5.14
N TYR A 119 -1.92 17.22 -5.54
CA TYR A 119 -2.40 16.13 -6.41
C TYR A 119 -2.88 14.89 -5.65
N LEU A 120 -2.68 14.81 -4.33
CA LEU A 120 -3.16 13.71 -3.48
C LEU A 120 -4.36 14.18 -2.66
N VAL A 121 -5.45 14.39 -3.36
CA VAL A 121 -6.73 14.82 -2.80
C VAL A 121 -7.74 13.66 -2.84
N SER A 122 -8.76 13.76 -1.99
CA SER A 122 -9.85 12.80 -1.98
C SER A 122 -10.58 12.78 -3.33
N VAL A 123 -10.71 11.61 -3.93
CA VAL A 123 -11.49 11.36 -5.15
C VAL A 123 -12.48 10.23 -4.92
N ASP A 124 -13.57 10.24 -5.68
CA ASP A 124 -14.56 9.15 -5.64
C ASP A 124 -13.92 7.83 -6.10
N SER A 125 -14.16 6.80 -5.33
CA SER A 125 -13.78 5.40 -5.61
C SER A 125 -14.91 4.47 -5.19
N SER A 126 -16.15 4.88 -5.45
CA SER A 126 -17.36 4.15 -5.03
C SER A 126 -17.44 2.74 -5.62
N VAL A 127 -16.76 2.47 -6.74
CA VAL A 127 -16.61 1.15 -7.34
C VAL A 127 -16.00 0.13 -6.36
N ASP A 128 -15.16 0.56 -5.43
CA ASP A 128 -14.54 -0.31 -4.42
C ASP A 128 -15.57 -1.00 -3.53
N LYS A 129 -16.77 -0.41 -3.36
CA LYS A 129 -17.86 -0.99 -2.57
C LYS A 129 -18.40 -2.31 -3.13
N SER A 130 -18.17 -2.56 -4.42
CA SER A 130 -18.57 -3.80 -5.10
C SER A 130 -17.49 -4.88 -5.06
N VAL A 131 -16.28 -4.57 -4.58
CA VAL A 131 -15.15 -5.50 -4.57
C VAL A 131 -15.29 -6.51 -3.42
N SER A 132 -15.00 -7.78 -3.70
CA SER A 132 -14.92 -8.81 -2.66
C SER A 132 -13.90 -8.41 -1.60
N GLY A 133 -14.30 -8.46 -0.33
CA GLY A 133 -13.44 -8.04 0.79
C GLY A 133 -13.58 -6.56 1.19
N TYR A 134 -14.43 -5.78 0.50
CA TYR A 134 -14.74 -4.40 0.89
C TYR A 134 -15.20 -4.29 2.34
N GLN A 135 -16.04 -5.22 2.79
CA GLN A 135 -16.52 -5.28 4.16
C GLN A 135 -16.35 -6.68 4.74
N THR A 136 -15.71 -6.75 5.91
CA THR A 136 -15.62 -7.98 6.70
C THR A 136 -16.31 -7.76 8.03
N VAL A 137 -17.29 -8.61 8.36
CA VAL A 137 -17.99 -8.58 9.64
C VAL A 137 -17.47 -9.73 10.51
N ARG A 138 -16.95 -9.41 11.68
CA ARG A 138 -16.58 -10.38 12.70
C ARG A 138 -17.45 -10.15 13.95
N LYS A 139 -18.07 -11.19 14.42
CA LYS A 139 -18.89 -11.16 15.65
C LYS A 139 -18.11 -11.78 16.79
N TYR A 140 -18.08 -11.08 17.90
CA TYR A 140 -17.47 -11.55 19.14
C TYR A 140 -18.50 -11.53 20.25
N THR A 141 -18.49 -12.53 21.13
CA THR A 141 -19.24 -12.50 22.37
C THR A 141 -18.54 -11.58 23.38
N SER A 142 -19.27 -11.12 24.39
CA SER A 142 -18.65 -10.35 25.49
C SER A 142 -17.54 -11.13 26.19
N ALA A 143 -17.67 -12.47 26.26
CA ALA A 143 -16.62 -13.35 26.81
C ALA A 143 -15.36 -13.37 25.93
N ASP A 144 -15.52 -13.38 24.59
CA ASP A 144 -14.40 -13.32 23.66
C ASP A 144 -13.64 -12.01 23.81
N VAL A 145 -14.38 -10.89 23.87
CA VAL A 145 -13.78 -9.56 24.07
C VAL A 145 -13.04 -9.48 25.40
N ALA A 146 -13.62 -9.98 26.48
CA ALA A 146 -12.98 -10.02 27.82
C ALA A 146 -11.68 -10.85 27.77
N LYS A 147 -11.69 -12.02 27.11
CA LYS A 147 -10.52 -12.88 26.94
C LYS A 147 -9.43 -12.19 26.11
N ILE A 148 -9.79 -11.53 25.02
CA ILE A 148 -8.85 -10.79 24.16
C ILE A 148 -8.21 -9.65 24.97
N ALA A 149 -9.01 -8.83 25.64
CA ALA A 149 -8.53 -7.72 26.46
C ALA A 149 -7.56 -8.18 27.54
N LYS A 150 -7.89 -9.26 28.23
CA LYS A 150 -7.02 -9.83 29.27
C LYS A 150 -5.69 -10.35 28.70
N ASN A 151 -5.74 -11.06 27.57
CA ASN A 151 -4.55 -11.69 26.98
C ASN A 151 -3.62 -10.68 26.29
N LEU A 152 -4.17 -9.69 25.59
CA LEU A 152 -3.37 -8.76 24.80
C LEU A 152 -3.02 -7.46 25.55
N LEU A 153 -3.90 -6.99 26.42
CA LEU A 153 -3.76 -5.70 27.09
C LEU A 153 -3.56 -5.83 28.59
N GLY A 154 -3.67 -7.03 29.18
CA GLY A 154 -3.65 -7.23 30.61
C GLY A 154 -4.89 -6.68 31.36
N VAL A 155 -5.91 -6.25 30.63
CA VAL A 155 -7.10 -5.60 31.16
C VAL A 155 -8.20 -6.63 31.47
N ASP A 156 -8.62 -6.70 32.74
CA ASP A 156 -9.71 -7.56 33.18
C ASP A 156 -11.05 -6.81 33.11
N LEU A 157 -11.76 -6.97 32.00
CA LEU A 157 -13.04 -6.30 31.77
C LEU A 157 -14.14 -6.75 32.75
N THR A 158 -14.00 -7.86 33.46
CA THR A 158 -14.98 -8.29 34.46
C THR A 158 -14.97 -7.40 35.70
N LYS A 159 -13.86 -6.68 35.93
CA LYS A 159 -13.69 -5.73 37.04
C LYS A 159 -14.07 -4.30 36.67
N ILE A 160 -14.45 -4.04 35.43
CA ILE A 160 -14.86 -2.72 34.94
C ILE A 160 -16.40 -2.71 34.86
N SER A 161 -17.04 -1.68 35.43
CA SER A 161 -18.49 -1.54 35.35
C SER A 161 -18.95 -1.37 33.90
N ASP A 162 -20.14 -1.87 33.56
CA ASP A 162 -20.68 -1.79 32.19
C ASP A 162 -20.72 -0.37 31.63
N LYS A 163 -20.90 0.65 32.50
CA LYS A 163 -20.85 2.06 32.12
C LYS A 163 -19.49 2.52 31.59
N ASN A 164 -18.41 1.83 31.92
CA ASN A 164 -17.05 2.18 31.54
C ASN A 164 -16.43 1.16 30.58
N ARG A 165 -17.22 0.18 30.10
CA ARG A 165 -16.78 -0.79 29.08
C ARG A 165 -17.13 -0.23 27.73
N LEU A 166 -16.20 0.02 26.90
CA LEU A 166 -16.38 0.31 25.46
C LEU A 166 -17.59 1.26 25.20
N HIS A 167 -17.40 2.53 25.41
CA HIS A 167 -18.26 3.52 24.77
C HIS A 167 -17.79 3.66 23.33
N PRO A 168 -18.62 3.28 22.32
CA PRO A 168 -18.33 3.69 20.95
C PRO A 168 -18.33 5.21 20.93
N ASP A 169 -17.26 5.79 20.43
CA ASP A 169 -17.23 7.22 20.17
C ASP A 169 -18.32 7.50 19.13
N PRO A 170 -19.33 8.33 19.44
CA PRO A 170 -20.42 8.62 18.51
C PRO A 170 -19.98 9.40 17.27
N GLU A 171 -18.71 9.84 17.21
CA GLU A 171 -18.14 10.61 16.09
C GLU A 171 -17.22 9.79 15.16
N ILE A 172 -17.09 8.46 15.36
CA ILE A 172 -16.35 7.58 14.47
C ILE A 172 -17.28 6.73 13.61
#